data_879b1c9eb3c429c5a3067f66fd8f5545
#
_entry.id   879b1c9eb3c429c5a3067f66fd8f5545
#
_cell.length_a   1.000
_cell.length_b   1.000
_cell.length_c   1.000
_cell.angle_alpha   90.00
_cell.angle_beta   90.00
_cell.angle_gamma   90.00
#
_symmetry.space_group_name_H-M   'P 1'
#
loop_
_entity.id
_entity.type
_entity.pdbx_description
1 polymer ?
#
loop_
_entity_poly.entity_id
_entity_poly.type
_entity_poly.pdbx_seq_one_letter_code
_entity_poly.pdbx_strand_id
1 'polypeptide(L)'
;ILLVPAHSEVLPKEVSFTSKLTNKITLNTPIISAAMDTVTEGKLAIAIAQEGGMGVIHKNMSIESQAMEVRKVKRFESGIIRDPITIDPSATIKDVFDLQTQHGISAMPVVSNDTLVGLITSRDVLFETRLDEVVENVMTPQKSLITVNEGASMNTVRKLLRKHRIE
;
A
#
# COMPACT_ATOMS: atom_id res chain seq x y z
N ILE A 1 10.86 32.90 -12.53
CA ILE A 1 11.28 32.31 -13.81
C ILE A 1 10.13 32.52 -14.79
N LEU A 2 10.41 33.09 -15.95
CA LEU A 2 9.46 33.24 -17.04
C LEU A 2 9.91 32.38 -18.21
N LEU A 3 8.94 31.75 -18.89
CA LEU A 3 9.21 31.02 -20.11
C LEU A 3 9.23 32.00 -21.28
N VAL A 4 10.24 31.92 -22.14
CA VAL A 4 10.32 32.68 -23.37
C VAL A 4 9.53 31.94 -24.44
N PRO A 5 8.50 32.53 -25.08
CA PRO A 5 7.77 31.89 -26.17
C PRO A 5 8.71 31.53 -27.30
N ALA A 6 8.58 30.31 -27.81
CA ALA A 6 9.34 29.82 -28.95
C ALA A 6 8.40 29.04 -29.92
N HIS A 7 8.83 28.84 -31.14
CA HIS A 7 8.11 27.99 -32.07
C HIS A 7 8.02 26.55 -31.55
N SER A 8 6.84 25.95 -31.68
CA SER A 8 6.60 24.55 -31.30
C SER A 8 5.72 23.89 -32.36
N GLU A 9 6.11 22.68 -32.75
CA GLU A 9 5.34 21.82 -33.64
C GLU A 9 4.58 20.72 -32.87
N VAL A 10 4.70 20.72 -31.52
CA VAL A 10 4.09 19.71 -30.63
C VAL A 10 2.76 20.24 -30.12
N LEU A 11 1.69 19.47 -30.32
CA LEU A 11 0.38 19.78 -29.75
C LEU A 11 0.35 19.43 -28.25
N PRO A 12 -0.42 20.14 -27.39
CA PRO A 12 -0.49 19.88 -25.96
C PRO A 12 -0.80 18.41 -25.61
N LYS A 13 -1.65 17.73 -26.39
CA LYS A 13 -2.00 16.31 -26.21
C LYS A 13 -0.86 15.32 -26.56
N GLU A 14 0.17 15.78 -27.25
CA GLU A 14 1.32 14.97 -27.69
C GLU A 14 2.54 15.17 -26.80
N VAL A 15 2.43 16.04 -25.81
CA VAL A 15 3.52 16.31 -24.86
C VAL A 15 3.74 15.08 -23.97
N SER A 16 4.99 14.65 -23.87
CA SER A 16 5.43 13.64 -22.88
C SER A 16 6.12 14.33 -21.71
N PHE A 17 5.67 14.04 -20.50
CA PHE A 17 6.29 14.50 -19.27
C PHE A 17 7.38 13.54 -18.75
N THR A 18 7.61 12.44 -19.47
CA THR A 18 8.62 11.44 -19.07
C THR A 18 10.00 12.08 -18.95
N SER A 19 10.62 11.93 -17.80
CA SER A 19 11.92 12.51 -17.49
C SER A 19 12.82 11.53 -16.77
N LYS A 20 14.14 11.60 -17.00
CA LYS A 20 15.14 10.80 -16.29
C LYS A 20 15.54 11.49 -15.00
N LEU A 21 15.28 10.85 -13.86
CA LEU A 21 15.83 11.28 -12.57
C LEU A 21 17.28 10.82 -12.42
N THR A 22 17.58 9.62 -12.86
CA THR A 22 18.92 9.04 -12.94
C THR A 22 19.03 8.17 -14.19
N ASN A 23 20.22 7.62 -14.46
CA ASN A 23 20.40 6.67 -15.56
C ASN A 23 19.50 5.42 -15.47
N LYS A 24 19.02 5.09 -14.25
CA LYS A 24 18.21 3.89 -13.98
C LYS A 24 16.77 4.19 -13.57
N ILE A 25 16.45 5.45 -13.27
CA ILE A 25 15.12 5.85 -12.79
C ILE A 25 14.52 6.85 -13.75
N THR A 26 13.37 6.50 -14.29
CA THR A 26 12.55 7.35 -15.15
C THR A 26 11.27 7.70 -14.42
N LEU A 27 10.88 8.96 -14.42
CA LEU A 27 9.61 9.45 -13.91
C LEU A 27 8.63 9.66 -15.06
N ASN A 28 7.37 9.33 -14.87
CA ASN A 28 6.30 9.62 -15.82
C ASN A 28 5.86 11.09 -15.72
N THR A 29 5.96 11.65 -14.51
CA THR A 29 5.72 13.08 -14.23
C THR A 29 6.96 13.64 -13.53
N PRO A 30 7.57 14.74 -14.01
CA PRO A 30 8.84 15.25 -13.48
C PRO A 30 8.66 16.05 -12.18
N ILE A 31 7.97 15.48 -11.20
CA ILE A 31 7.69 16.08 -9.91
C ILE A 31 8.34 15.23 -8.81
N ILE A 32 9.10 15.91 -7.94
CA ILE A 32 9.73 15.29 -6.79
C ILE A 32 9.36 16.15 -5.56
N SER A 33 8.88 15.52 -4.49
CA SER A 33 8.66 16.23 -3.24
C SER A 33 9.95 16.39 -2.45
N ALA A 34 10.10 17.54 -1.80
CA ALA A 34 11.27 17.83 -0.97
C ALA A 34 11.30 16.94 0.27
N ALA A 35 12.50 16.54 0.70
CA ALA A 35 12.75 15.79 1.92
C ALA A 35 12.67 16.71 3.16
N MET A 36 11.50 17.28 3.40
CA MET A 36 11.22 18.21 4.50
C MET A 36 10.35 17.55 5.55
N ASP A 37 10.67 17.78 6.81
CA ASP A 37 9.89 17.37 7.97
C ASP A 37 8.44 17.89 7.84
N THR A 38 7.48 17.08 8.23
CA THR A 38 6.03 17.34 8.14
C THR A 38 5.49 17.56 6.70
N VAL A 39 6.35 17.51 5.68
CA VAL A 39 5.97 17.65 4.26
C VAL A 39 5.96 16.29 3.57
N THR A 40 7.13 15.62 3.47
CA THR A 40 7.22 14.35 2.75
C THR A 40 7.43 13.17 3.68
N GLU A 41 6.32 12.57 4.03
CA GLU A 41 6.22 11.27 4.70
C GLU A 41 5.51 10.28 3.78
N GLY A 42 5.23 9.05 4.25
CA GLY A 42 4.64 7.98 3.44
C GLY A 42 3.37 8.39 2.69
N LYS A 43 2.48 9.16 3.32
CA LYS A 43 1.21 9.59 2.71
C LYS A 43 1.42 10.45 1.45
N LEU A 44 2.27 11.49 1.54
CA LEU A 44 2.56 12.35 0.39
C LEU A 44 3.39 11.60 -0.65
N ALA A 45 4.35 10.78 -0.23
CA ALA A 45 5.16 9.98 -1.14
C ALA A 45 4.30 9.01 -1.97
N ILE A 46 3.28 8.40 -1.37
CA ILE A 46 2.29 7.57 -2.08
C ILE A 46 1.52 8.41 -3.11
N ALA A 47 0.97 9.55 -2.70
CA ALA A 47 0.17 10.39 -3.60
C ALA A 47 0.98 10.85 -4.82
N ILE A 48 2.22 11.28 -4.63
CA ILE A 48 3.11 11.69 -5.74
C ILE A 48 3.48 10.51 -6.63
N ALA A 49 3.73 9.34 -6.05
CA ALA A 49 4.04 8.14 -6.81
C ALA A 49 2.86 7.69 -7.70
N GLN A 50 1.62 7.82 -7.23
CA GLN A 50 0.42 7.56 -8.03
C GLN A 50 0.30 8.47 -9.25
N GLU A 51 0.75 9.72 -9.14
CA GLU A 51 0.79 10.68 -10.26
C GLU A 51 2.03 10.53 -11.16
N GLY A 52 2.89 9.52 -10.90
CA GLY A 52 4.07 9.23 -11.70
C GLY A 52 5.34 9.99 -11.33
N GLY A 53 5.32 10.71 -10.20
CA GLY A 53 6.47 11.39 -9.61
C GLY A 53 7.20 10.57 -8.56
N MET A 54 7.97 11.22 -7.68
CA MET A 54 8.71 10.59 -6.60
C MET A 54 8.66 11.39 -5.29
N GLY A 55 8.37 10.71 -4.19
CA GLY A 55 8.51 11.27 -2.85
C GLY A 55 9.88 10.95 -2.24
N VAL A 56 10.50 11.94 -1.61
CA VAL A 56 11.76 11.76 -0.85
C VAL A 56 11.46 11.92 0.63
N ILE A 57 11.48 10.81 1.36
CA ILE A 57 11.20 10.78 2.81
C ILE A 57 12.31 11.53 3.56
N HIS A 58 11.93 12.46 4.46
CA HIS A 58 12.88 13.24 5.25
C HIS A 58 13.59 12.37 6.31
N LYS A 59 14.72 12.89 6.82
CA LYS A 59 15.57 12.20 7.81
C LYS A 59 15.33 12.59 9.27
N ASN A 60 14.42 13.54 9.54
CA ASN A 60 14.18 14.04 10.91
C ASN A 60 13.26 13.06 11.67
N MET A 61 13.69 11.82 11.80
CA MET A 61 13.03 10.74 12.52
C MET A 61 14.07 9.63 12.81
N SER A 62 13.70 8.62 13.60
CA SER A 62 14.60 7.48 13.81
C SER A 62 14.78 6.67 12.52
N ILE A 63 15.86 5.89 12.45
CA ILE A 63 16.14 5.01 11.29
C ILE A 63 14.98 4.03 11.06
N GLU A 64 14.44 3.47 12.14
CA GLU A 64 13.32 2.53 12.12
C GLU A 64 12.04 3.19 11.59
N SER A 65 11.74 4.41 12.04
CA SER A 65 10.59 5.19 11.57
C SER A 65 10.71 5.53 10.10
N GLN A 66 11.89 5.97 9.63
CA GLN A 66 12.11 6.26 8.22
C GLN A 66 11.95 5.00 7.35
N ALA A 67 12.52 3.88 7.79
CA ALA A 67 12.37 2.60 7.12
C ALA A 67 10.90 2.16 7.06
N MET A 68 10.11 2.43 8.10
CA MET A 68 8.67 2.13 8.13
C MET A 68 7.91 2.99 7.11
N GLU A 69 8.18 4.29 7.03
CA GLU A 69 7.56 5.17 6.03
C GLU A 69 7.87 4.72 4.59
N VAL A 70 9.13 4.34 4.30
CA VAL A 70 9.51 3.78 2.99
C VAL A 70 8.77 2.46 2.71
N ARG A 71 8.66 1.56 3.71
CA ARG A 71 7.90 0.32 3.55
C ARG A 71 6.42 0.56 3.25
N LYS A 72 5.79 1.57 3.87
CA LYS A 72 4.40 1.95 3.55
C LYS A 72 4.25 2.30 2.07
N VAL A 73 5.16 3.13 1.53
CA VAL A 73 5.15 3.52 0.11
C VAL A 73 5.33 2.30 -0.79
N LYS A 74 6.33 1.45 -0.49
CA LYS A 74 6.64 0.27 -1.30
C LYS A 74 5.53 -0.78 -1.29
N ARG A 75 4.85 -0.94 -0.16
CA ARG A 75 3.66 -1.81 -0.07
C ARG A 75 2.50 -1.30 -0.92
N PHE A 76 2.31 0.02 -0.97
CA PHE A 76 1.24 0.64 -1.74
C PHE A 76 1.48 0.55 -3.26
N GLU A 77 2.73 0.69 -3.70
CA GLU A 77 3.14 0.79 -5.11
C GLU A 77 2.76 -0.45 -5.95
N SER A 78 2.71 -1.61 -5.34
CA SER A 78 2.50 -2.87 -6.07
C SER A 78 1.04 -3.31 -6.16
N GLY A 79 0.12 -2.73 -5.37
CA GLY A 79 -1.21 -3.31 -5.16
C GLY A 79 -1.17 -4.75 -4.62
N ILE A 80 0.03 -5.24 -4.34
CA ILE A 80 0.31 -6.57 -3.79
C ILE A 80 1.21 -6.40 -2.59
N ILE A 81 0.74 -6.79 -1.43
CA ILE A 81 1.54 -6.81 -0.21
C ILE A 81 2.32 -8.13 -0.19
N ARG A 82 3.63 -8.07 -0.45
CA ARG A 82 4.49 -9.26 -0.51
C ARG A 82 4.85 -9.82 0.87
N ASP A 83 4.88 -8.95 1.87
CA ASP A 83 5.24 -9.29 3.25
C ASP A 83 4.17 -8.70 4.18
N PRO A 84 2.97 -9.32 4.24
CA PRO A 84 1.89 -8.82 5.07
C PRO A 84 2.19 -9.02 6.56
N ILE A 85 1.67 -8.10 7.37
CA ILE A 85 1.62 -8.34 8.80
C ILE A 85 0.54 -9.38 9.04
N THR A 86 0.88 -10.46 9.70
CA THR A 86 -0.01 -11.58 10.02
C THR A 86 -0.38 -11.57 11.50
N ILE A 87 -1.46 -12.26 11.83
CA ILE A 87 -1.90 -12.45 13.20
C ILE A 87 -2.25 -13.93 13.44
N ASP A 88 -2.05 -14.38 14.67
CA ASP A 88 -2.40 -15.75 15.08
C ASP A 88 -3.92 -15.85 15.33
N PRO A 89 -4.58 -16.97 14.98
CA PRO A 89 -6.02 -17.17 15.24
C PRO A 89 -6.41 -17.09 16.72
N SER A 90 -5.49 -17.38 17.63
CA SER A 90 -5.71 -17.28 19.09
C SER A 90 -5.52 -15.87 19.66
N ALA A 91 -5.02 -14.91 18.86
CA ALA A 91 -4.91 -13.51 19.27
C ALA A 91 -6.30 -12.89 19.50
N THR A 92 -6.34 -11.77 20.21
CA THR A 92 -7.58 -11.08 20.55
C THR A 92 -7.93 -9.98 19.57
N ILE A 93 -9.19 -9.55 19.56
CA ILE A 93 -9.62 -8.39 18.77
C ILE A 93 -8.89 -7.11 19.19
N LYS A 94 -8.49 -7.01 20.49
CA LYS A 94 -7.63 -5.91 20.95
C LYS A 94 -6.30 -5.88 20.21
N ASP A 95 -5.65 -7.04 20.05
CA ASP A 95 -4.37 -7.14 19.32
C ASP A 95 -4.54 -6.73 17.85
N VAL A 96 -5.70 -7.03 17.24
CA VAL A 96 -6.04 -6.57 15.89
C VAL A 96 -6.05 -5.04 15.81
N PHE A 97 -6.74 -4.36 16.74
CA PHE A 97 -6.80 -2.90 16.78
C PHE A 97 -5.43 -2.27 17.01
N ASP A 98 -4.64 -2.83 17.90
CA ASP A 98 -3.30 -2.34 18.21
C ASP A 98 -2.39 -2.44 16.98
N LEU A 99 -2.38 -3.57 16.28
CA LEU A 99 -1.61 -3.77 15.04
C LEU A 99 -2.12 -2.88 13.89
N GLN A 100 -3.43 -2.74 13.73
CA GLN A 100 -4.00 -1.87 12.71
C GLN A 100 -3.59 -0.41 12.92
N THR A 101 -3.64 0.07 14.18
CA THR A 101 -3.28 1.44 14.53
C THR A 101 -1.77 1.67 14.36
N GLN A 102 -0.95 0.74 14.87
CA GLN A 102 0.50 0.84 14.82
C GLN A 102 1.03 0.86 13.38
N HIS A 103 0.45 0.05 12.50
CA HIS A 103 0.96 -0.16 11.15
C HIS A 103 0.13 0.53 10.05
N GLY A 104 -1.02 1.12 10.39
CA GLY A 104 -1.90 1.79 9.43
C GLY A 104 -2.45 0.83 8.37
N ILE A 105 -2.82 -0.39 8.78
CA ILE A 105 -3.34 -1.45 7.90
C ILE A 105 -4.81 -1.73 8.20
N SER A 106 -5.56 -2.12 7.19
CA SER A 106 -7.00 -2.41 7.29
C SER A 106 -7.34 -3.89 7.21
N ALA A 107 -6.37 -4.74 6.86
CA ALA A 107 -6.56 -6.17 6.73
C ALA A 107 -5.28 -6.92 7.10
N MET A 108 -5.43 -8.09 7.72
CA MET A 108 -4.33 -8.97 8.11
C MET A 108 -4.68 -10.43 7.79
N PRO A 109 -3.79 -11.17 7.11
CA PRO A 109 -3.90 -12.61 7.01
C PRO A 109 -3.80 -13.23 8.40
N VAL A 110 -4.67 -14.19 8.68
CA VAL A 110 -4.62 -15.02 9.89
C VAL A 110 -3.84 -16.28 9.56
N VAL A 111 -2.74 -16.50 10.26
CA VAL A 111 -1.79 -17.58 9.96
C VAL A 111 -1.57 -18.44 11.20
N SER A 112 -1.66 -19.75 11.03
CA SER A 112 -1.33 -20.74 12.04
C SER A 112 -0.31 -21.72 11.50
N ASN A 113 0.83 -21.89 12.17
CA ASN A 113 1.92 -22.77 11.74
C ASN A 113 2.31 -22.56 10.27
N ASP A 114 2.59 -21.31 9.89
CA ASP A 114 2.92 -20.87 8.51
C ASP A 114 1.83 -21.17 7.45
N THR A 115 0.64 -21.53 7.87
CA THR A 115 -0.48 -21.80 6.97
C THR A 115 -1.55 -20.73 7.11
N LEU A 116 -2.02 -20.18 5.97
CA LEU A 116 -3.12 -19.24 5.94
C LEU A 116 -4.42 -19.95 6.37
N VAL A 117 -5.04 -19.49 7.44
CA VAL A 117 -6.32 -20.04 7.95
C VAL A 117 -7.50 -19.08 7.77
N GLY A 118 -7.24 -17.81 7.56
CA GLY A 118 -8.27 -16.80 7.37
C GLY A 118 -7.74 -15.43 7.04
N LEU A 119 -8.65 -14.46 7.00
CA LEU A 119 -8.37 -13.04 6.85
C LEU A 119 -9.23 -12.27 7.84
N ILE A 120 -8.65 -11.29 8.54
CA ILE A 120 -9.40 -10.35 9.37
C ILE A 120 -9.22 -8.94 8.86
N THR A 121 -10.31 -8.19 8.77
CA THR A 121 -10.33 -6.84 8.23
C THR A 121 -10.95 -5.85 9.21
N SER A 122 -10.73 -4.55 9.00
CA SER A 122 -11.39 -3.50 9.80
C SER A 122 -12.92 -3.61 9.74
N ARG A 123 -13.48 -4.17 8.68
CA ARG A 123 -14.92 -4.38 8.50
C ARG A 123 -15.46 -5.47 9.43
N ASP A 124 -14.67 -6.52 9.64
CA ASP A 124 -15.05 -7.64 10.51
C ASP A 124 -15.09 -7.23 11.99
N VAL A 125 -14.19 -6.31 12.39
CA VAL A 125 -14.08 -5.84 13.78
C VAL A 125 -14.84 -4.54 14.06
N LEU A 126 -15.40 -3.89 13.03
CA LEU A 126 -16.03 -2.57 13.15
C LEU A 126 -17.14 -2.50 14.21
N PHE A 127 -17.90 -3.57 14.37
CA PHE A 127 -19.01 -3.67 15.31
C PHE A 127 -18.75 -4.63 16.47
N GLU A 128 -17.55 -5.21 16.57
CA GLU A 128 -17.22 -6.09 17.67
C GLU A 128 -16.89 -5.27 18.92
N THR A 129 -17.61 -5.52 19.99
CA THR A 129 -17.47 -4.82 21.27
C THR A 129 -16.66 -5.61 22.29
N ARG A 130 -16.48 -6.91 22.05
CA ARG A 130 -15.73 -7.80 22.94
C ARG A 130 -14.26 -7.83 22.51
N LEU A 131 -13.45 -7.01 23.14
CA LEU A 131 -12.03 -6.89 22.83
C LEU A 131 -11.21 -8.14 23.18
N ASP A 132 -11.72 -8.99 24.04
CA ASP A 132 -11.15 -10.26 24.47
C ASP A 132 -11.57 -11.46 23.60
N GLU A 133 -12.47 -11.24 22.64
CA GLU A 133 -12.85 -12.28 21.67
C GLU A 133 -11.64 -12.68 20.81
N VAL A 134 -11.53 -13.97 20.47
CA VAL A 134 -10.43 -14.47 19.65
C VAL A 134 -10.68 -14.25 18.14
N VAL A 135 -9.62 -14.00 17.42
CA VAL A 135 -9.64 -13.71 15.96
C VAL A 135 -10.32 -14.84 15.18
N GLU A 136 -10.13 -16.10 15.57
CA GLU A 136 -10.70 -17.27 14.90
C GLU A 136 -12.23 -17.21 14.79
N ASN A 137 -12.90 -16.64 15.79
CA ASN A 137 -14.36 -16.56 15.83
C ASN A 137 -14.93 -15.43 14.94
N VAL A 138 -14.10 -14.43 14.58
CA VAL A 138 -14.51 -13.21 13.86
C VAL A 138 -13.99 -13.17 12.44
N MET A 139 -12.85 -13.82 12.16
CA MET A 139 -12.20 -13.80 10.84
C MET A 139 -13.05 -14.41 9.73
N THR A 140 -12.82 -13.99 8.50
CA THR A 140 -13.26 -14.70 7.32
C THR A 140 -12.40 -15.95 7.12
N PRO A 141 -12.95 -17.17 7.23
CA PRO A 141 -12.17 -18.41 7.14
C PRO A 141 -11.63 -18.66 5.73
N GLN A 142 -10.50 -19.36 5.61
CA GLN A 142 -9.81 -19.65 4.35
C GLN A 142 -10.73 -20.16 3.24
N LYS A 143 -11.69 -21.05 3.55
CA LYS A 143 -12.66 -21.61 2.59
C LYS A 143 -13.54 -20.56 1.90
N SER A 144 -13.69 -19.39 2.50
CA SER A 144 -14.47 -18.26 1.99
C SER A 144 -13.60 -17.21 1.28
N LEU A 145 -12.28 -17.36 1.32
CA LEU A 145 -11.35 -16.45 0.68
C LEU A 145 -11.24 -16.74 -0.82
N ILE A 146 -11.07 -15.68 -1.58
CA ILE A 146 -10.76 -15.78 -3.00
C ILE A 146 -9.25 -15.70 -3.15
N THR A 147 -8.65 -16.81 -3.57
CA THR A 147 -7.20 -16.94 -3.70
C THR A 147 -6.80 -17.18 -5.15
N VAL A 148 -5.57 -16.89 -5.48
CA VAL A 148 -4.90 -17.22 -6.74
C VAL A 148 -3.56 -17.86 -6.44
N ASN A 149 -3.07 -18.69 -7.37
CA ASN A 149 -1.74 -19.25 -7.25
C ASN A 149 -0.68 -18.16 -7.44
N GLU A 150 0.47 -18.33 -6.78
CA GLU A 150 1.64 -17.50 -7.00
C GLU A 150 2.03 -17.51 -8.48
N GLY A 151 2.37 -16.32 -9.02
CA GLY A 151 2.67 -16.17 -10.45
C GLY A 151 1.45 -15.98 -11.35
N ALA A 152 0.23 -15.92 -10.81
CA ALA A 152 -0.95 -15.60 -11.61
C ALA A 152 -0.81 -14.24 -12.32
N SER A 153 -1.27 -14.15 -13.57
CA SER A 153 -1.19 -12.91 -14.33
C SER A 153 -2.06 -11.80 -13.70
N MET A 154 -1.61 -10.53 -13.78
CA MET A 154 -2.41 -9.39 -13.32
C MET A 154 -3.79 -9.32 -14.00
N ASN A 155 -3.92 -9.80 -15.23
CA ASN A 155 -5.21 -9.86 -15.90
C ASN A 155 -6.15 -10.87 -15.23
N THR A 156 -5.64 -12.01 -14.77
CA THR A 156 -6.40 -13.01 -14.01
C THR A 156 -6.85 -12.42 -12.67
N VAL A 157 -5.94 -11.78 -11.95
CA VAL A 157 -6.24 -11.12 -10.68
C VAL A 157 -7.34 -10.06 -10.86
N ARG A 158 -7.19 -9.13 -11.83
CA ARG A 158 -8.20 -8.10 -12.12
C ARG A 158 -9.58 -8.66 -12.48
N LYS A 159 -9.63 -9.78 -13.22
CA LYS A 159 -10.90 -10.45 -13.54
C LYS A 159 -11.58 -10.97 -12.27
N LEU A 160 -10.82 -11.58 -11.35
CA LEU A 160 -11.36 -12.08 -10.07
C LEU A 160 -11.84 -10.94 -9.16
N LEU A 161 -11.05 -9.89 -9.00
CA LEU A 161 -11.44 -8.70 -8.23
C LEU A 161 -12.77 -8.12 -8.74
N ARG A 162 -12.90 -7.94 -10.07
CA ARG A 162 -14.15 -7.46 -10.68
C ARG A 162 -15.32 -8.41 -10.49
N LYS A 163 -15.09 -9.72 -10.69
CA LYS A 163 -16.14 -10.76 -10.56
C LYS A 163 -16.72 -10.79 -9.15
N HIS A 164 -15.87 -10.68 -8.15
CA HIS A 164 -16.25 -10.81 -6.75
C HIS A 164 -16.46 -9.46 -6.05
N ARG A 165 -16.23 -8.33 -6.75
CA ARG A 165 -16.37 -6.96 -6.24
C ARG A 165 -15.56 -6.73 -4.96
N ILE A 166 -14.32 -7.21 -4.94
CA ILE A 166 -13.35 -7.04 -3.86
C ILE A 166 -12.25 -6.08 -4.31
N GLU A 167 -11.66 -5.37 -3.32
CA GLU A 167 -10.58 -4.40 -3.49
C GLU A 167 -9.21 -5.04 -3.22
#